data_3aedb075ce3dcd658e794658b7b9ae0f
#
_entry.id   3aedb075ce3dcd658e794658b7b9ae0f
#
_cell.length_a   1.000
_cell.length_b   1.000
_cell.length_c   1.000
_cell.angle_alpha   90.00
_cell.angle_beta   90.00
_cell.angle_gamma   90.00
#
_symmetry.space_group_name_H-M   'P 1'
#
loop_
_entity.id
_entity.type
_entity.pdbx_description
1 polymer ?
#
loop_
_entity_poly.entity_id
_entity_poly.type
_entity_poly.pdbx_seq_one_letter_code
_entity_poly.pdbx_strand_id
1 'polypeptide(L)'
;MGYKKTFRYSTGNPIVDEVGTMNFTGNVIPMVWFKTIRYPNGAPHNNAIHILADIVYWYRPKEERDEESGQLIGMKKKFRDDYLQRSYDQMAETFGLSKKQATEAVKALENMGIIKRIFRTIQVRGQILNNALFIKLVPKRLYEVTFPEEIEENTLSPPKEIPLSVECTSQQKLDT
;
A
#
# COMPACT_ATOMS: atom_id res chain seq x y z
N MET A 1 14.16 -7.31 -23.30
CA MET A 1 15.57 -7.46 -22.88
C MET A 1 15.76 -6.76 -21.54
N GLY A 2 15.97 -7.51 -20.47
CA GLY A 2 16.18 -6.93 -19.13
C GLY A 2 17.58 -6.35 -19.05
N TYR A 3 17.68 -5.08 -18.64
CA TYR A 3 18.98 -4.46 -18.34
C TYR A 3 19.60 -5.17 -17.14
N LYS A 4 20.72 -5.86 -17.33
CA LYS A 4 21.55 -6.35 -16.23
C LYS A 4 22.16 -5.14 -15.52
N LYS A 5 21.80 -4.91 -14.25
CA LYS A 5 22.52 -3.96 -13.40
C LYS A 5 23.94 -4.46 -13.23
N THR A 6 24.91 -3.68 -13.63
CA THR A 6 26.32 -3.98 -13.34
C THR A 6 26.61 -3.49 -11.93
N PHE A 7 26.83 -4.41 -11.00
CA PHE A 7 27.27 -4.03 -9.66
C PHE A 7 28.72 -3.57 -9.69
N ARG A 8 28.97 -2.39 -9.16
CA ARG A 8 30.30 -1.79 -9.08
C ARG A 8 31.15 -2.40 -7.96
N TYR A 9 30.50 -3.09 -7.03
CA TYR A 9 31.11 -3.69 -5.85
C TYR A 9 30.61 -5.12 -5.67
N SER A 10 31.52 -6.05 -5.31
CA SER A 10 31.18 -7.40 -4.92
C SER A 10 30.91 -7.45 -3.42
N THR A 11 29.92 -8.27 -3.02
CA THR A 11 29.64 -8.58 -1.60
C THR A 11 30.60 -9.64 -1.03
N GLY A 12 31.42 -10.25 -1.90
CA GLY A 12 32.25 -11.41 -1.55
C GLY A 12 31.50 -12.74 -1.65
N ASN A 13 30.21 -12.71 -1.98
CA ASN A 13 29.38 -13.91 -2.23
C ASN A 13 28.87 -13.89 -3.66
N PRO A 14 29.32 -14.80 -4.53
CA PRO A 14 28.95 -14.81 -5.94
C PRO A 14 27.45 -15.00 -6.17
N ILE A 15 26.74 -15.73 -5.33
CA ILE A 15 25.28 -15.94 -5.43
C ILE A 15 24.55 -14.62 -5.15
N VAL A 16 24.95 -13.89 -4.12
CA VAL A 16 24.37 -12.59 -3.77
C VAL A 16 24.63 -11.59 -4.89
N ASP A 17 25.83 -11.56 -5.43
CA ASP A 17 26.22 -10.68 -6.53
C ASP A 17 25.40 -10.97 -7.80
N GLU A 18 25.21 -12.26 -8.14
CA GLU A 18 24.40 -12.68 -9.27
C GLU A 18 22.91 -12.29 -9.08
N VAL A 19 22.31 -12.59 -7.94
CA VAL A 19 20.93 -12.21 -7.60
C VAL A 19 20.78 -10.68 -7.65
N GLY A 20 21.78 -9.93 -7.19
CA GLY A 20 21.79 -8.47 -7.24
C GLY A 20 21.72 -7.89 -8.66
N THR A 21 22.15 -8.64 -9.68
CA THR A 21 22.01 -8.21 -11.09
C THR A 21 20.58 -8.37 -11.63
N MET A 22 19.74 -9.16 -10.95
CA MET A 22 18.36 -9.42 -11.37
C MET A 22 17.47 -8.24 -11.00
N ASN A 23 16.65 -7.77 -11.94
CA ASN A 23 15.71 -6.69 -11.69
C ASN A 23 14.37 -7.27 -11.26
N PHE A 24 14.21 -7.54 -9.97
CA PHE A 24 12.93 -7.99 -9.41
C PHE A 24 11.93 -6.84 -9.37
N THR A 25 10.79 -7.05 -10.01
CA THR A 25 9.63 -6.16 -9.97
C THR A 25 8.43 -6.92 -9.45
N GLY A 26 7.52 -6.24 -8.77
CA GLY A 26 6.29 -6.88 -8.30
C GLY A 26 5.69 -6.25 -7.05
N ASN A 27 4.78 -6.99 -6.45
CA ASN A 27 4.09 -6.59 -5.24
C ASN A 27 4.97 -6.80 -4.02
N VAL A 28 4.84 -5.92 -3.04
CA VAL A 28 5.48 -6.07 -1.73
C VAL A 28 4.47 -6.68 -0.76
N ILE A 29 4.89 -7.73 -0.05
CA ILE A 29 4.10 -8.37 1.00
C ILE A 29 4.84 -8.21 2.32
N PRO A 30 4.37 -7.34 3.23
CA PRO A 30 4.91 -7.25 4.58
C PRO A 30 4.71 -8.57 5.33
N MET A 31 5.76 -9.11 5.92
CA MET A 31 5.70 -10.41 6.63
C MET A 31 4.70 -10.42 7.79
N VAL A 32 4.46 -9.28 8.41
CA VAL A 32 3.48 -9.14 9.49
C VAL A 32 2.05 -9.46 9.05
N TRP A 33 1.72 -9.32 7.75
CA TRP A 33 0.39 -9.66 7.25
C TRP A 33 0.03 -11.13 7.43
N PHE A 34 1.00 -12.04 7.47
CA PHE A 34 0.75 -13.46 7.79
C PHE A 34 0.32 -13.67 9.25
N LYS A 35 0.55 -12.68 10.13
CA LYS A 35 0.09 -12.66 11.52
C LYS A 35 -1.21 -11.89 11.72
N THR A 36 -1.48 -10.87 10.90
CA THR A 36 -2.62 -9.94 11.08
C THR A 36 -3.79 -10.21 10.15
N ILE A 37 -3.57 -10.85 8.98
CA ILE A 37 -4.60 -11.17 8.00
C ILE A 37 -4.83 -12.68 7.99
N ARG A 38 -5.83 -13.13 8.74
CA ARG A 38 -6.06 -14.54 9.02
C ARG A 38 -7.51 -14.96 8.78
N TYR A 39 -7.69 -16.26 8.56
CA TYR A 39 -8.99 -16.90 8.65
C TYR A 39 -9.46 -16.96 10.12
N PRO A 40 -10.78 -17.18 10.37
CA PRO A 40 -11.30 -17.38 11.73
C PRO A 40 -10.65 -18.54 12.49
N ASN A 41 -10.14 -19.55 11.78
CA ASN A 41 -9.42 -20.68 12.37
C ASN A 41 -7.96 -20.35 12.74
N GLY A 42 -7.51 -19.12 12.54
CA GLY A 42 -6.16 -18.66 12.87
C GLY A 42 -5.09 -18.93 11.81
N ALA A 43 -5.39 -19.59 10.70
CA ALA A 43 -4.44 -19.74 9.60
C ALA A 43 -4.29 -18.43 8.79
N PRO A 44 -3.10 -18.12 8.24
CA PRO A 44 -2.93 -16.98 7.35
C PRO A 44 -3.84 -17.05 6.13
N HIS A 45 -4.50 -15.95 5.79
CA HIS A 45 -5.36 -15.88 4.62
C HIS A 45 -4.56 -15.50 3.37
N ASN A 46 -3.79 -16.45 2.84
CA ASN A 46 -2.84 -16.20 1.75
C ASN A 46 -3.45 -15.50 0.52
N ASN A 47 -4.64 -15.94 0.08
CA ASN A 47 -5.30 -15.33 -1.07
C ASN A 47 -5.65 -13.84 -0.81
N ALA A 48 -6.10 -13.51 0.40
CA ALA A 48 -6.38 -12.13 0.79
C ALA A 48 -5.08 -11.30 0.85
N ILE A 49 -4.00 -11.86 1.38
CA ILE A 49 -2.68 -11.20 1.44
C ILE A 49 -2.16 -10.88 0.04
N HIS A 50 -2.21 -11.84 -0.90
CA HIS A 50 -1.78 -11.60 -2.28
C HIS A 50 -2.62 -10.55 -2.99
N ILE A 51 -3.95 -10.62 -2.85
CA ILE A 51 -4.86 -9.64 -3.45
C ILE A 51 -4.66 -8.25 -2.82
N LEU A 52 -4.44 -8.17 -1.50
CA LEU A 52 -4.12 -6.90 -0.85
C LEU A 52 -2.80 -6.31 -1.36
N ALA A 53 -1.79 -7.13 -1.57
CA ALA A 53 -0.51 -6.67 -2.13
C ALA A 53 -0.67 -6.08 -3.53
N ASP A 54 -1.53 -6.65 -4.38
CA ASP A 54 -1.88 -6.10 -5.69
C ASP A 54 -2.64 -4.76 -5.55
N ILE A 55 -3.63 -4.71 -4.68
CA ILE A 55 -4.38 -3.46 -4.43
C ILE A 55 -3.44 -2.34 -3.96
N VAL A 56 -2.58 -2.63 -2.98
CA VAL A 56 -1.60 -1.66 -2.44
C VAL A 56 -0.59 -1.24 -3.51
N TYR A 57 -0.15 -2.15 -4.37
CA TYR A 57 0.71 -1.81 -5.51
C TYR A 57 0.07 -0.72 -6.39
N TRP A 58 -1.20 -0.83 -6.71
CA TRP A 58 -1.90 0.17 -7.51
C TRP A 58 -2.10 1.50 -6.77
N TYR A 59 -2.32 1.47 -5.45
CA TYR A 59 -2.48 2.67 -4.63
C TYR A 59 -1.16 3.38 -4.31
N ARG A 60 -0.01 2.69 -4.39
CA ARG A 60 1.29 3.35 -4.26
C ARG A 60 1.53 4.26 -5.48
N PRO A 61 1.83 5.54 -5.27
CA PRO A 61 2.07 6.46 -6.38
C PRO A 61 3.32 6.04 -7.18
N LYS A 62 3.34 6.45 -8.46
CA LYS A 62 4.53 6.37 -9.30
C LYS A 62 5.28 7.70 -9.19
N GLU A 63 6.59 7.62 -8.95
CA GLU A 63 7.46 8.78 -9.03
C GLU A 63 7.62 9.26 -10.47
N GLU A 64 7.45 10.55 -10.68
CA GLU A 64 7.81 11.22 -11.94
C GLU A 64 9.14 11.92 -11.72
N ARG A 65 10.12 11.55 -12.52
CA ARG A 65 11.47 12.13 -12.48
C ARG A 65 11.77 12.82 -13.79
N ASP A 66 12.49 13.94 -13.70
CA ASP A 66 13.02 14.64 -14.85
C ASP A 66 14.00 13.72 -15.61
N GLU A 67 13.84 13.63 -16.92
CA GLU A 67 14.61 12.71 -17.76
C GLU A 67 16.10 13.10 -17.85
N GLU A 68 16.43 14.40 -17.73
CA GLU A 68 17.80 14.90 -17.86
C GLU A 68 18.53 14.90 -16.51
N SER A 69 17.89 15.41 -15.47
CA SER A 69 18.49 15.58 -14.14
C SER A 69 18.28 14.38 -13.20
N GLY A 70 17.29 13.52 -13.48
CA GLY A 70 16.87 12.44 -12.59
C GLY A 70 16.16 12.91 -11.31
N GLN A 71 15.93 14.24 -11.16
CA GLN A 71 15.27 14.80 -9.99
C GLN A 71 13.81 14.42 -9.92
N LEU A 72 13.29 14.21 -8.70
CA LEU A 72 11.88 13.97 -8.47
C LEU A 72 11.11 15.26 -8.74
N ILE A 73 10.21 15.23 -9.73
CA ILE A 73 9.38 16.37 -10.13
C ILE A 73 7.90 16.21 -9.75
N GLY A 74 7.47 14.99 -9.38
CA GLY A 74 6.09 14.77 -8.99
C GLY A 74 5.78 13.34 -8.60
N MET A 75 4.53 13.15 -8.23
CA MET A 75 3.93 11.83 -7.93
C MET A 75 2.65 11.66 -8.74
N LYS A 76 2.45 10.47 -9.29
CA LYS A 76 1.31 10.17 -10.15
C LYS A 76 0.55 8.94 -9.69
N LYS A 77 -0.76 9.05 -9.71
CA LYS A 77 -1.68 7.92 -9.49
C LYS A 77 -1.58 6.92 -10.65
N LYS A 78 -1.58 5.62 -10.35
CA LYS A 78 -1.43 4.55 -11.35
C LYS A 78 -2.73 4.13 -12.03
N PHE A 79 -3.89 4.52 -11.52
CA PHE A 79 -5.20 4.20 -12.08
C PHE A 79 -6.00 5.47 -12.40
N ARG A 80 -7.05 5.35 -13.24
CA ARG A 80 -7.75 6.50 -13.83
C ARG A 80 -8.73 7.13 -12.86
N ASP A 81 -9.63 6.32 -12.29
CA ASP A 81 -10.79 6.80 -11.53
C ASP A 81 -10.42 7.25 -10.11
N ASP A 82 -11.41 7.62 -9.30
CA ASP A 82 -11.24 7.95 -7.87
C ASP A 82 -10.84 6.73 -7.03
N TYR A 83 -11.34 5.53 -7.40
CA TYR A 83 -10.99 4.25 -6.78
C TYR A 83 -10.49 3.26 -7.83
N LEU A 84 -9.75 2.26 -7.37
CA LEU A 84 -9.21 1.20 -8.21
C LEU A 84 -10.34 0.33 -8.77
N GLN A 85 -10.51 0.33 -10.10
CA GLN A 85 -11.37 -0.64 -10.77
C GLN A 85 -10.60 -1.96 -10.96
N ARG A 86 -11.10 -3.03 -10.36
CA ARG A 86 -10.48 -4.36 -10.45
C ARG A 86 -11.54 -5.44 -10.30
N SER A 87 -11.77 -6.24 -11.33
CA SER A 87 -12.76 -7.31 -11.27
C SER A 87 -12.25 -8.56 -10.54
N TYR A 88 -13.18 -9.37 -10.04
CA TYR A 88 -12.81 -10.67 -9.44
C TYR A 88 -12.12 -11.59 -10.44
N ASP A 89 -12.51 -11.55 -11.70
CA ASP A 89 -11.91 -12.37 -12.76
C ASP A 89 -10.47 -11.94 -13.03
N GLN A 90 -10.18 -10.63 -13.06
CA GLN A 90 -8.81 -10.13 -13.19
C GLN A 90 -7.91 -10.54 -12.01
N MET A 91 -8.43 -10.46 -10.77
CA MET A 91 -7.69 -10.91 -9.59
C MET A 91 -7.48 -12.43 -9.60
N ALA A 92 -8.50 -13.19 -9.98
CA ALA A 92 -8.40 -14.63 -10.11
C ALA A 92 -7.35 -15.05 -11.14
N GLU A 93 -7.36 -14.45 -12.31
CA GLU A 93 -6.37 -14.69 -13.37
C GLU A 93 -4.94 -14.33 -12.91
N THR A 94 -4.78 -13.17 -12.27
CA THR A 94 -3.47 -12.71 -11.80
C THR A 94 -2.81 -13.69 -10.83
N PHE A 95 -3.59 -14.33 -9.95
CA PHE A 95 -3.07 -15.18 -8.87
C PHE A 95 -3.35 -16.68 -9.07
N GLY A 96 -3.89 -17.09 -10.22
CA GLY A 96 -4.23 -18.48 -10.47
C GLY A 96 -5.33 -19.01 -9.54
N LEU A 97 -6.29 -18.15 -9.16
CA LEU A 97 -7.41 -18.50 -8.28
C LEU A 97 -8.68 -18.75 -9.09
N SER A 98 -9.62 -19.47 -8.49
CA SER A 98 -11.00 -19.42 -8.99
C SER A 98 -11.66 -18.08 -8.66
N LYS A 99 -12.67 -17.68 -9.44
CA LYS A 99 -13.46 -16.47 -9.16
C LYS A 99 -14.06 -16.48 -7.76
N LYS A 100 -14.48 -17.67 -7.28
CA LYS A 100 -15.01 -17.85 -5.92
C LYS A 100 -13.95 -17.53 -4.87
N GLN A 101 -12.74 -18.06 -5.02
CA GLN A 101 -11.63 -17.80 -4.09
C GLN A 101 -11.24 -16.31 -4.07
N ALA A 102 -11.17 -15.66 -5.25
CA ALA A 102 -10.91 -14.23 -5.33
C ALA A 102 -12.01 -13.40 -4.65
N THR A 103 -13.29 -13.77 -4.88
CA THR A 103 -14.44 -13.11 -4.26
C THR A 103 -14.42 -13.24 -2.74
N GLU A 104 -14.14 -14.44 -2.23
CA GLU A 104 -14.04 -14.72 -0.77
C GLU A 104 -12.89 -13.93 -0.13
N ALA A 105 -11.74 -13.87 -0.78
CA ALA A 105 -10.60 -13.11 -0.31
C ALA A 105 -10.88 -11.60 -0.24
N VAL A 106 -11.52 -11.03 -1.26
CA VAL A 106 -11.92 -9.61 -1.27
C VAL A 106 -12.96 -9.32 -0.18
N LYS A 107 -13.94 -10.23 0.01
CA LYS A 107 -14.91 -10.11 1.11
C LYS A 107 -14.23 -10.17 2.47
N ALA A 108 -13.24 -11.03 2.65
CA ALA A 108 -12.48 -11.12 3.89
C ALA A 108 -11.74 -9.79 4.19
N LEU A 109 -11.09 -9.19 3.20
CA LEU A 109 -10.45 -7.88 3.35
C LEU A 109 -11.45 -6.77 3.71
N GLU A 110 -12.65 -6.79 3.14
CA GLU A 110 -13.72 -5.86 3.48
C GLU A 110 -14.23 -6.08 4.92
N ASN A 111 -14.44 -7.34 5.33
CA ASN A 111 -14.86 -7.67 6.69
C ASN A 111 -13.81 -7.24 7.74
N MET A 112 -12.53 -7.27 7.39
CA MET A 112 -11.44 -6.75 8.23
C MET A 112 -11.37 -5.21 8.21
N GLY A 113 -12.18 -4.53 7.38
CA GLY A 113 -12.20 -3.08 7.24
C GLY A 113 -11.04 -2.48 6.46
N ILE A 114 -10.21 -3.31 5.81
CA ILE A 114 -9.02 -2.86 5.07
C ILE A 114 -9.41 -2.22 3.74
N ILE A 115 -10.47 -2.70 3.12
CA ILE A 115 -11.03 -2.16 1.87
C ILE A 115 -12.54 -1.97 1.99
N LYS A 116 -13.12 -1.25 1.01
CA LYS A 116 -14.56 -1.19 0.75
C LYS A 116 -14.82 -1.51 -0.71
N ARG A 117 -15.78 -2.37 -0.99
CA ARG A 117 -16.26 -2.66 -2.34
C ARG A 117 -17.33 -1.63 -2.73
N ILE A 118 -17.18 -1.06 -3.91
CA ILE A 118 -18.13 -0.10 -4.48
C ILE A 118 -18.52 -0.61 -5.85
N PHE A 119 -19.82 -0.80 -6.08
CA PHE A 119 -20.33 -1.27 -7.36
C PHE A 119 -20.94 -0.09 -8.11
N ARG A 120 -20.54 0.09 -9.37
CA ARG A 120 -20.99 1.18 -10.24
C ARG A 120 -21.43 0.64 -11.60
N THR A 121 -22.37 1.34 -12.19
CA THR A 121 -22.66 1.20 -13.63
C THR A 121 -21.75 2.17 -14.38
N ILE A 122 -20.96 1.65 -15.32
CA ILE A 122 -20.03 2.45 -16.13
C ILE A 122 -20.29 2.21 -17.61
N GLN A 123 -19.91 3.18 -18.41
CA GLN A 123 -19.96 3.07 -19.87
C GLN A 123 -18.52 2.91 -20.39
N VAL A 124 -18.26 1.79 -21.07
CA VAL A 124 -16.96 1.49 -21.66
C VAL A 124 -17.17 1.24 -23.16
N ARG A 125 -16.54 2.05 -23.99
CA ARG A 125 -16.61 1.92 -25.47
C ARG A 125 -18.05 1.79 -26.01
N GLY A 126 -19.00 2.57 -25.46
CA GLY A 126 -20.39 2.55 -25.82
C GLY A 126 -21.23 1.41 -25.24
N GLN A 127 -20.64 0.51 -24.49
CA GLN A 127 -21.34 -0.56 -23.77
C GLN A 127 -21.54 -0.19 -22.30
N ILE A 128 -22.72 -0.49 -21.77
CA ILE A 128 -23.04 -0.32 -20.35
C ILE A 128 -22.59 -1.56 -19.61
N LEU A 129 -21.68 -1.37 -18.65
CA LEU A 129 -21.23 -2.39 -17.73
C LEU A 129 -21.86 -2.15 -16.36
N ASN A 130 -22.79 -3.02 -15.99
CA ASN A 130 -23.43 -2.97 -14.68
C ASN A 130 -22.57 -3.69 -13.65
N ASN A 131 -22.62 -3.22 -12.39
CA ASN A 131 -21.91 -3.82 -11.26
C ASN A 131 -20.38 -3.91 -11.44
N ALA A 132 -19.77 -2.93 -12.11
CA ALA A 132 -18.32 -2.83 -12.14
C ALA A 132 -17.78 -2.62 -10.72
N LEU A 133 -16.84 -3.48 -10.30
CA LEU A 133 -16.26 -3.43 -8.98
C LEU A 133 -15.15 -2.39 -8.91
N PHE A 134 -15.30 -1.47 -7.97
CA PHE A 134 -14.27 -0.52 -7.54
C PHE A 134 -13.88 -0.84 -6.10
N ILE A 135 -12.59 -0.76 -5.81
CA ILE A 135 -12.02 -1.07 -4.50
C ILE A 135 -11.47 0.21 -3.90
N LYS A 136 -12.05 0.64 -2.78
CA LYS A 136 -11.54 1.74 -1.97
C LYS A 136 -10.68 1.17 -0.86
N LEU A 137 -9.38 1.50 -0.86
CA LEU A 137 -8.47 1.17 0.23
C LEU A 137 -8.77 2.07 1.45
N VAL A 138 -8.66 1.52 2.65
CA VAL A 138 -8.82 2.24 3.92
C VAL A 138 -7.42 2.39 4.57
N PRO A 139 -6.72 3.52 4.36
CA PRO A 139 -5.32 3.67 4.78
C PRO A 139 -5.09 3.46 6.27
N LYS A 140 -5.99 3.96 7.10
CA LYS A 140 -5.90 3.79 8.55
C LYS A 140 -5.86 2.31 8.94
N ARG A 141 -6.78 1.50 8.38
CA ARG A 141 -6.84 0.08 8.71
C ARG A 141 -5.69 -0.70 8.10
N LEU A 142 -5.24 -0.32 6.90
CA LEU A 142 -4.03 -0.87 6.31
C LEU A 142 -2.82 -0.63 7.22
N TYR A 143 -2.68 0.58 7.75
CA TYR A 143 -1.60 0.93 8.69
C TYR A 143 -1.64 0.06 9.94
N GLU A 144 -2.82 -0.10 10.57
CA GLU A 144 -3.01 -0.90 11.78
C GLU A 144 -2.58 -2.38 11.59
N VAL A 145 -2.91 -3.00 10.45
CA VAL A 145 -2.53 -4.40 10.18
C VAL A 145 -1.07 -4.55 9.74
N THR A 146 -0.44 -3.45 9.32
CA THR A 146 0.95 -3.44 8.85
C THR A 146 1.94 -3.08 9.97
N PHE A 147 1.53 -2.23 10.91
CA PHE A 147 2.36 -1.72 12.01
C PHE A 147 1.66 -1.89 13.37
N PRO A 148 1.31 -3.12 13.77
CA PRO A 148 0.57 -3.36 15.01
C PRO A 148 1.36 -2.93 16.26
N GLU A 149 2.68 -3.06 16.27
CA GLU A 149 3.55 -2.72 17.41
C GLU A 149 3.58 -1.21 17.69
N GLU A 150 3.54 -0.37 16.66
CA GLU A 150 3.51 1.08 16.82
C GLU A 150 2.19 1.58 17.46
N ILE A 151 1.11 0.81 17.34
CA ILE A 151 -0.18 1.14 17.92
C ILE A 151 -0.17 0.83 19.42
N GLU A 152 0.44 -0.28 19.83
CA GLU A 152 0.57 -0.67 21.23
C GLU A 152 1.44 0.34 21.99
N GLU A 153 2.55 0.80 21.42
CA GLU A 153 3.41 1.82 22.03
C GLU A 153 2.69 3.16 22.20
N ASN A 154 1.92 3.59 21.21
CA ASN A 154 1.18 4.85 21.28
C ASN A 154 0.01 4.81 22.27
N THR A 155 -0.55 3.63 22.55
CA THR A 155 -1.61 3.48 23.56
C THR A 155 -1.07 3.39 24.99
N LEU A 156 0.20 3.01 25.16
CA LEU A 156 0.87 2.89 26.46
C LEU A 156 1.63 4.16 26.86
N SER A 157 1.90 5.07 25.95
CA SER A 157 2.56 6.34 26.24
C SER A 157 1.54 7.36 26.74
N PRO A 158 1.69 7.98 27.92
CA PRO A 158 0.87 9.10 28.33
C PRO A 158 1.07 10.26 27.36
N PRO A 159 0.04 11.12 27.16
CA PRO A 159 0.15 12.26 26.26
C PRO A 159 1.37 13.09 26.67
N LYS A 160 2.29 13.34 25.73
CA LYS A 160 3.40 14.26 25.96
C LYS A 160 2.79 15.63 26.23
N GLU A 161 2.92 16.07 27.47
CA GLU A 161 2.59 17.44 27.85
C GLU A 161 3.44 18.38 26.99
N ILE A 162 2.78 19.21 26.19
CA ILE A 162 3.42 20.30 25.47
C ILE A 162 3.75 21.33 26.54
N PRO A 163 5.02 21.68 26.81
CA PRO A 163 5.32 22.73 27.76
C PRO A 163 4.82 24.06 27.22
N LEU A 164 3.75 24.56 27.83
CA LEU A 164 3.30 25.95 27.70
C LEU A 164 4.29 26.82 28.49
N SER A 165 5.32 27.33 27.83
CA SER A 165 6.11 28.42 28.37
C SER A 165 6.85 29.16 27.27
N VAL A 166 6.19 30.14 26.70
CA VAL A 166 6.88 31.35 26.23
C VAL A 166 6.12 32.52 26.82
N GLU A 167 6.52 32.91 28.02
CA GLU A 167 6.22 34.23 28.55
C GLU A 167 6.98 35.26 27.73
N CYS A 168 6.23 36.05 26.97
CA CYS A 168 6.74 37.20 26.28
C CYS A 168 6.78 38.38 27.29
N THR A 169 7.91 38.57 27.95
CA THR A 169 8.12 39.74 28.82
C THR A 169 8.61 40.89 27.96
N SER A 170 7.68 41.73 27.52
CA SER A 170 7.97 43.05 26.96
C SER A 170 8.17 44.03 28.12
N GLN A 171 9.40 44.37 28.47
CA GLN A 171 9.69 45.54 29.24
C GLN A 171 10.13 46.65 28.32
N GLN A 172 9.21 47.56 28.04
CA GLN A 172 9.53 48.91 27.61
C GLN A 172 10.05 49.67 28.82
N LYS A 173 11.30 50.14 28.77
CA LYS A 173 11.78 51.25 29.56
C LYS A 173 11.68 52.51 28.70
N LEU A 174 10.76 53.37 29.10
CA LEU A 174 10.79 54.79 28.86
C LEU A 174 11.79 55.39 29.85
N ASP A 175 12.76 56.12 29.36
CA ASP A 175 13.43 57.20 30.11
C ASP A 175 13.70 58.36 29.18
N THR A 176 13.05 59.48 29.54
CA THR A 176 13.37 60.90 29.47
C THR A 176 14.11 61.47 28.26
#